data_4ab2a1601753bd6f565328b85b65e05e
#
_entry.id   4ab2a1601753bd6f565328b85b65e05e
#
_cell.length_a   1.000
_cell.length_b   1.000
_cell.length_c   1.000
_cell.angle_alpha   90.00
_cell.angle_beta   90.00
_cell.angle_gamma   90.00
#
_symmetry.space_group_name_H-M   'P 1'
#
loop_
_entity.id
_entity.type
_entity.pdbx_description
1 polymer ?
#
loop_
_entity_poly.entity_id
_entity_poly.type
_entity_poly.pdbx_seq_one_letter_code
_entity_poly.pdbx_strand_id
1 'polypeptide(L)'
;MQTYATKQRKVLLAFLEEHPDELFSVKDIAAALAGEGVSQSAVYRNVADMEEEGKLQRVTKDGTRTIFYRYADDEECKKHLHLSCFKCGRTYHMEEPVTDELIRTVAKSSDFEVDSHTTVLYGVCRACRTREEDHGTKEKAKK
;
A
#
# COMPACT_ATOMS: atom_id res chain seq x y z
N MET A 1 -20.92 23.96 6.54
CA MET A 1 -21.26 23.73 5.16
C MET A 1 -20.10 23.09 4.41
N GLN A 2 -20.38 22.06 3.63
CA GLN A 2 -19.33 21.36 2.90
C GLN A 2 -19.12 22.01 1.53
N THR A 3 -17.85 22.17 1.17
CA THR A 3 -17.52 22.62 -0.17
C THR A 3 -17.56 21.43 -1.12
N TYR A 4 -17.54 21.73 -2.41
CA TYR A 4 -17.51 20.69 -3.42
C TYR A 4 -16.27 19.81 -3.25
N ALA A 5 -15.12 20.42 -2.96
CA ALA A 5 -13.89 19.68 -2.74
C ALA A 5 -13.99 18.74 -1.54
N THR A 6 -14.67 19.19 -0.48
CA THR A 6 -14.86 18.36 0.70
C THR A 6 -15.74 17.15 0.37
N LYS A 7 -16.78 17.35 -0.44
CA LYS A 7 -17.64 16.24 -0.84
C LYS A 7 -16.87 15.22 -1.66
N GLN A 8 -16.05 15.70 -2.59
CA GLN A 8 -15.24 14.79 -3.41
C GLN A 8 -14.29 13.98 -2.54
N ARG A 9 -13.68 14.62 -1.56
CA ARG A 9 -12.77 13.92 -0.67
C ARG A 9 -13.50 12.84 0.13
N LYS A 10 -14.71 13.13 0.59
CA LYS A 10 -15.50 12.16 1.34
C LYS A 10 -15.84 10.94 0.51
N VAL A 11 -16.23 11.16 -0.75
CA VAL A 11 -16.56 10.07 -1.66
C VAL A 11 -15.33 9.19 -1.88
N LEU A 12 -14.20 9.84 -2.12
CA LEU A 12 -12.96 9.13 -2.35
C LEU A 12 -12.54 8.31 -1.11
N LEU A 13 -12.62 8.93 0.04
CA LEU A 13 -12.23 8.26 1.27
C LEU A 13 -13.13 7.06 1.56
N ALA A 14 -14.45 7.22 1.36
CA ALA A 14 -15.38 6.13 1.57
C ALA A 14 -15.05 4.94 0.65
N PHE A 15 -14.73 5.24 -0.61
CA PHE A 15 -14.37 4.19 -1.56
C PHE A 15 -13.14 3.42 -1.07
N LEU A 16 -12.12 4.15 -0.63
CA LEU A 16 -10.89 3.50 -0.18
C LEU A 16 -11.08 2.72 1.11
N GLU A 17 -11.92 3.22 2.00
CA GLU A 17 -12.21 2.52 3.25
C GLU A 17 -12.95 1.21 3.02
N GLU A 18 -13.71 1.13 1.93
CA GLU A 18 -14.42 -0.10 1.59
C GLU A 18 -13.51 -1.13 0.95
N HIS A 19 -12.32 -0.72 0.54
CA HIS A 19 -11.38 -1.61 -0.16
C HIS A 19 -10.00 -1.54 0.48
N PRO A 20 -9.90 -1.87 1.78
CA PRO A 20 -8.59 -1.83 2.43
C PRO A 20 -7.68 -2.89 1.81
N ASP A 21 -6.40 -2.58 1.74
CA ASP A 21 -5.37 -3.47 1.22
C ASP A 21 -5.43 -3.72 -0.28
N GLU A 22 -6.38 -3.13 -0.99
CA GLU A 22 -6.38 -3.21 -2.44
C GLU A 22 -5.54 -2.07 -3.01
N LEU A 23 -4.91 -2.35 -4.13
CA LEU A 23 -4.06 -1.37 -4.80
C LEU A 23 -4.84 -0.69 -5.92
N PHE A 24 -4.79 0.62 -5.94
CA PHE A 24 -5.45 1.41 -6.97
C PHE A 24 -4.50 2.46 -7.50
N SER A 25 -4.43 2.57 -8.82
CA SER A 25 -3.78 3.73 -9.43
C SER A 25 -4.77 4.89 -9.41
N VAL A 26 -4.28 6.10 -9.69
CA VAL A 26 -5.18 7.24 -9.78
C VAL A 26 -6.22 7.00 -10.86
N LYS A 27 -5.83 6.40 -11.98
CA LYS A 27 -6.78 6.09 -13.04
C LYS A 27 -7.85 5.11 -12.59
N ASP A 28 -7.46 4.11 -11.80
CA ASP A 28 -8.43 3.15 -11.28
C ASP A 28 -9.46 3.83 -10.41
N ILE A 29 -8.99 4.72 -9.53
CA ILE A 29 -9.88 5.43 -8.62
C ILE A 29 -10.80 6.35 -9.41
N ALA A 30 -10.24 7.08 -10.36
CA ALA A 30 -11.03 8.00 -11.16
C ALA A 30 -12.11 7.26 -11.93
N ALA A 31 -11.79 6.10 -12.49
CA ALA A 31 -12.76 5.30 -13.21
C ALA A 31 -13.88 4.82 -12.29
N ALA A 32 -13.51 4.38 -11.10
CA ALA A 32 -14.50 3.89 -10.15
C ALA A 32 -15.45 4.97 -9.67
N LEU A 33 -14.96 6.21 -9.59
CA LEU A 33 -15.74 7.31 -9.03
C LEU A 33 -16.28 8.24 -10.10
N ALA A 34 -16.17 7.87 -11.37
CA ALA A 34 -16.63 8.74 -12.44
C ALA A 34 -18.12 9.06 -12.32
N GLY A 35 -18.91 8.07 -11.89
CA GLY A 35 -20.34 8.26 -11.72
C GLY A 35 -20.72 9.08 -10.51
N GLU A 36 -19.75 9.34 -9.63
CA GLU A 36 -20.00 10.10 -8.41
C GLU A 36 -19.62 11.56 -8.56
N GLY A 37 -19.22 11.97 -9.75
CA GLY A 37 -18.90 13.36 -9.99
C GLY A 37 -17.51 13.78 -9.54
N VAL A 38 -16.61 12.83 -9.35
CA VAL A 38 -15.24 13.11 -8.94
C VAL A 38 -14.35 13.10 -10.17
N SER A 39 -13.72 14.24 -10.47
CA SER A 39 -12.85 14.35 -11.62
C SER A 39 -11.50 13.72 -11.34
N GLN A 40 -10.76 13.40 -12.41
CA GLN A 40 -9.45 12.85 -12.26
C GLN A 40 -8.50 13.82 -11.55
N SER A 41 -8.64 15.12 -11.84
CA SER A 41 -7.83 16.14 -11.16
C SER A 41 -8.10 16.13 -9.66
N ALA A 42 -9.37 15.96 -9.28
CA ALA A 42 -9.71 15.88 -7.85
C ALA A 42 -9.10 14.64 -7.21
N VAL A 43 -9.08 13.53 -7.93
CA VAL A 43 -8.47 12.30 -7.40
C VAL A 43 -6.98 12.54 -7.16
N TYR A 44 -6.27 13.11 -8.13
CA TYR A 44 -4.85 13.39 -7.96
C TYR A 44 -4.59 14.23 -6.72
N ARG A 45 -5.37 15.31 -6.58
CA ARG A 45 -5.18 16.25 -5.49
C ARG A 45 -5.43 15.61 -4.14
N ASN A 46 -6.53 14.87 -4.04
CA ASN A 46 -6.90 14.24 -2.78
C ASN A 46 -5.98 13.08 -2.42
N VAL A 47 -5.53 12.32 -3.41
CA VAL A 47 -4.59 11.23 -3.16
C VAL A 47 -3.28 11.79 -2.62
N ALA A 48 -2.78 12.87 -3.19
CA ALA A 48 -1.55 13.49 -2.71
C ALA A 48 -1.70 13.96 -1.26
N ASP A 49 -2.83 14.58 -0.96
CA ASP A 49 -3.08 15.05 0.40
C ASP A 49 -3.17 13.89 1.39
N MET A 50 -3.85 12.82 0.99
CA MET A 50 -4.01 11.66 1.87
C MET A 50 -2.71 10.93 2.08
N GLU A 51 -1.85 10.89 1.06
CA GLU A 51 -0.54 10.29 1.22
C GLU A 51 0.29 11.09 2.22
N GLU A 52 0.24 12.40 2.11
CA GLU A 52 0.97 13.27 3.02
C GLU A 52 0.46 13.11 4.45
N GLU A 53 -0.84 12.89 4.60
CA GLU A 53 -1.46 12.71 5.92
C GLU A 53 -1.22 11.32 6.50
N GLY A 54 -0.65 10.41 5.71
CA GLY A 54 -0.38 9.07 6.19
C GLY A 54 -1.54 8.10 6.03
N LYS A 55 -2.59 8.49 5.34
CA LYS A 55 -3.75 7.62 5.12
C LYS A 55 -3.55 6.67 3.97
N LEU A 56 -2.70 7.02 3.02
CA LEU A 56 -2.41 6.18 1.87
C LEU A 56 -0.93 5.89 1.79
N GLN A 57 -0.61 4.69 1.38
CA GLN A 57 0.77 4.29 1.12
C GLN A 57 0.96 4.11 -0.37
N ARG A 58 2.08 4.61 -0.86
CA ARG A 58 2.45 4.48 -2.25
C ARG A 58 3.11 3.13 -2.47
N VAL A 59 2.68 2.41 -3.48
CA VAL A 59 3.20 1.07 -3.78
C VAL A 59 3.57 1.00 -5.25
N THR A 60 4.72 0.41 -5.53
CA THR A 60 5.15 0.18 -6.91
C THR A 60 5.24 -1.30 -7.18
N LYS A 61 5.07 -1.68 -8.43
CA LYS A 61 5.17 -3.07 -8.85
C LYS A 61 6.22 -3.21 -9.93
N ASP A 62 6.85 -4.38 -9.95
CA ASP A 62 7.80 -4.71 -10.99
C ASP A 62 7.09 -4.72 -12.34
N GLY A 63 7.75 -4.19 -13.36
CA GLY A 63 7.23 -4.25 -14.71
C GLY A 63 6.29 -3.13 -15.11
N THR A 64 6.09 -2.15 -14.25
CA THR A 64 5.25 -1.01 -14.58
C THR A 64 5.75 0.23 -13.88
N ARG A 65 5.50 1.37 -14.51
CA ARG A 65 5.81 2.66 -13.90
C ARG A 65 4.61 3.24 -13.16
N THR A 66 3.48 2.57 -13.23
CA THR A 66 2.27 3.04 -12.57
C THR A 66 2.46 3.01 -11.07
N ILE A 67 2.04 4.07 -10.42
CA ILE A 67 2.07 4.16 -8.97
C ILE A 67 0.70 3.76 -8.45
N PHE A 68 0.72 2.86 -7.46
CA PHE A 68 -0.50 2.40 -6.83
C PHE A 68 -0.57 2.91 -5.41
N TYR A 69 -1.76 2.99 -4.89
CA TYR A 69 -2.00 3.46 -3.52
C TYR A 69 -2.83 2.45 -2.77
N ARG A 70 -2.54 2.32 -1.50
CA ARG A 70 -3.25 1.41 -0.61
C ARG A 70 -3.72 2.20 0.60
N TYR A 71 -4.98 2.01 0.98
CA TYR A 71 -5.50 2.65 2.18
C TYR A 71 -4.84 2.04 3.41
N ALA A 72 -4.30 2.87 4.27
CA ALA A 72 -3.48 2.40 5.38
C ALA A 72 -3.84 3.06 6.72
N ASP A 73 -4.97 3.72 6.79
CA ASP A 73 -5.37 4.42 8.02
C ASP A 73 -6.34 3.57 8.85
N ASP A 74 -6.09 2.29 8.91
CA ASP A 74 -6.84 1.33 9.70
C ASP A 74 -6.06 1.04 10.96
N GLU A 75 -6.75 0.92 12.10
CA GLU A 75 -6.07 0.65 13.36
C GLU A 75 -5.26 -0.65 13.29
N GLU A 76 -5.82 -1.65 12.62
CA GLU A 76 -5.08 -2.91 12.46
C GLU A 76 -3.82 -2.70 11.64
N CYS A 77 -3.91 -1.88 10.61
CA CYS A 77 -2.74 -1.62 9.77
C CYS A 77 -1.63 -0.92 10.52
N LYS A 78 -1.99 -0.11 11.52
CA LYS A 78 -0.98 0.64 12.26
C LYS A 78 -0.14 -0.25 13.17
N LYS A 79 -0.64 -1.44 13.48
CA LYS A 79 0.06 -2.36 14.38
C LYS A 79 0.98 -3.32 13.67
N HIS A 80 0.94 -3.33 12.34
CA HIS A 80 1.67 -4.32 11.56
C HIS A 80 2.54 -3.66 10.51
N LEU A 81 3.71 -4.21 10.28
CA LEU A 81 4.45 -3.88 9.08
C LEU A 81 3.73 -4.54 7.90
N HIS A 82 3.90 -3.94 6.75
CA HIS A 82 3.27 -4.44 5.54
C HIS A 82 4.32 -5.05 4.63
N LEU A 83 3.93 -6.11 3.96
CA LEU A 83 4.77 -6.79 2.98
C LEU A 83 4.14 -6.61 1.62
N SER A 84 4.93 -6.23 0.63
CA SER A 84 4.40 -6.00 -0.71
C SER A 84 5.22 -6.79 -1.70
N CYS A 85 4.52 -7.55 -2.54
CA CYS A 85 5.18 -8.30 -3.60
C CYS A 85 5.31 -7.39 -4.82
N PHE A 86 6.56 -7.11 -5.23
CA PHE A 86 6.74 -6.23 -6.37
C PHE A 86 6.44 -6.92 -7.70
N LYS A 87 6.19 -8.23 -7.68
CA LYS A 87 5.80 -8.94 -8.90
C LYS A 87 4.31 -8.81 -9.17
N CYS A 88 3.47 -9.13 -8.17
CA CYS A 88 2.03 -9.12 -8.37
C CYS A 88 1.33 -7.95 -7.67
N GLY A 89 2.02 -7.22 -6.83
CA GLY A 89 1.46 -6.07 -6.15
C GLY A 89 0.61 -6.40 -4.93
N ARG A 90 0.52 -7.66 -4.57
CA ARG A 90 -0.30 -8.05 -3.42
C ARG A 90 0.35 -7.58 -2.13
N THR A 91 -0.48 -7.15 -1.17
CA THR A 91 -0.02 -6.67 0.11
C THR A 91 -0.43 -7.64 1.21
N TYR A 92 0.48 -7.87 2.13
CA TYR A 92 0.26 -8.74 3.29
C TYR A 92 0.60 -7.99 4.55
N HIS A 93 -0.04 -8.37 5.65
CA HIS A 93 0.30 -7.83 6.96
C HIS A 93 1.25 -8.80 7.66
N MET A 94 2.34 -8.27 8.19
CA MET A 94 3.22 -9.07 9.03
C MET A 94 2.55 -9.25 10.39
N GLU A 95 2.64 -10.46 10.93
CA GLU A 95 2.03 -10.73 12.22
C GLU A 95 2.61 -9.83 13.30
N GLU A 96 1.77 -9.49 14.28
CA GLU A 96 2.17 -8.53 15.31
C GLU A 96 3.41 -8.96 16.08
N PRO A 97 3.54 -10.22 16.53
CA PRO A 97 4.76 -10.61 17.25
C PRO A 97 6.02 -10.49 16.40
N VAL A 98 5.93 -10.80 15.11
CA VAL A 98 7.07 -10.68 14.21
C VAL A 98 7.41 -9.22 13.98
N THR A 99 6.40 -8.38 13.84
CA THR A 99 6.59 -6.94 13.69
C THR A 99 7.31 -6.37 14.90
N ASP A 100 6.83 -6.71 16.08
CA ASP A 100 7.44 -6.20 17.33
C ASP A 100 8.89 -6.63 17.45
N GLU A 101 9.18 -7.87 17.11
CA GLU A 101 10.54 -8.38 17.20
C GLU A 101 11.47 -7.67 16.22
N LEU A 102 10.99 -7.45 15.02
CA LEU A 102 11.78 -6.75 14.01
C LEU A 102 12.11 -5.34 14.47
N ILE A 103 11.10 -4.63 14.96
CA ILE A 103 11.29 -3.25 15.41
C ILE A 103 12.28 -3.21 16.56
N ARG A 104 12.15 -4.13 17.50
CA ARG A 104 13.08 -4.21 18.63
C ARG A 104 14.50 -4.51 18.18
N THR A 105 14.63 -5.46 17.25
CA THR A 105 15.95 -5.85 16.78
C THR A 105 16.65 -4.70 16.07
N VAL A 106 15.91 -3.97 15.24
CA VAL A 106 16.48 -2.82 14.54
C VAL A 106 16.86 -1.72 15.54
N ALA A 107 16.01 -1.52 16.54
CA ALA A 107 16.30 -0.51 17.55
C ALA A 107 17.59 -0.81 18.29
N LYS A 108 17.80 -2.09 18.62
CA LYS A 108 19.01 -2.48 19.35
C LYS A 108 20.26 -2.45 18.49
N SER A 109 20.14 -2.95 17.27
CA SER A 109 21.33 -3.10 16.43
C SER A 109 21.75 -1.81 15.77
N SER A 110 20.80 -0.94 15.47
CA SER A 110 21.07 0.26 14.68
C SER A 110 20.65 1.54 15.38
N ASP A 111 20.13 1.43 16.61
CA ASP A 111 19.65 2.59 17.35
C ASP A 111 18.67 3.40 16.50
N PHE A 112 17.72 2.70 15.90
CA PHE A 112 16.83 3.26 14.90
C PHE A 112 15.41 2.83 15.20
N GLU A 113 14.50 3.79 15.21
CA GLU A 113 13.09 3.52 15.48
C GLU A 113 12.34 3.35 14.16
N VAL A 114 11.79 2.16 13.95
CA VAL A 114 11.03 1.86 12.74
C VAL A 114 9.58 2.27 12.94
N ASP A 115 9.03 2.98 11.96
CA ASP A 115 7.62 3.39 12.00
C ASP A 115 6.79 2.31 11.31
N SER A 116 6.06 1.53 12.11
CA SER A 116 5.29 0.41 11.57
C SER A 116 4.14 0.87 10.67
N HIS A 117 3.65 2.08 10.88
CA HIS A 117 2.51 2.56 10.10
C HIS A 117 2.87 2.81 8.62
N THR A 118 4.06 3.33 8.37
CA THR A 118 4.45 3.72 7.02
C THR A 118 5.45 2.79 6.36
N THR A 119 5.98 1.82 7.10
CA THR A 119 7.03 0.96 6.57
C THR A 119 6.43 -0.19 5.77
N VAL A 120 6.99 -0.39 4.58
CA VAL A 120 6.61 -1.52 3.72
C VAL A 120 7.88 -2.24 3.31
N LEU A 121 7.89 -3.54 3.49
CA LEU A 121 9.00 -4.38 3.05
C LEU A 121 8.62 -4.98 1.70
N TYR A 122 9.49 -4.85 0.74
CA TYR A 122 9.26 -5.35 -0.60
C TYR A 122 9.97 -6.65 -0.84
N GLY A 123 9.32 -7.53 -1.56
CA GLY A 123 9.90 -8.82 -1.87
C GLY A 123 9.03 -9.55 -2.86
N VAL A 124 9.12 -10.88 -2.83
CA VAL A 124 8.36 -11.74 -3.74
C VAL A 124 7.53 -12.71 -2.91
N CYS A 125 6.22 -12.70 -3.12
CA CYS A 125 5.33 -13.56 -2.35
C CYS A 125 5.51 -15.01 -2.78
N ARG A 126 4.95 -15.90 -1.97
CA ARG A 126 5.13 -17.33 -2.19
C ARG A 126 4.61 -17.76 -3.56
N ALA A 127 3.44 -17.27 -3.94
CA ALA A 127 2.86 -17.65 -5.22
C ALA A 127 3.75 -17.26 -6.39
N CYS A 128 4.34 -16.08 -6.33
CA CYS A 128 5.23 -15.63 -7.41
C CYS A 128 6.55 -16.39 -7.41
N ARG A 129 7.09 -16.71 -6.22
CA ARG A 129 8.31 -17.49 -6.14
C ARG A 129 8.09 -18.90 -6.69
N THR A 130 6.97 -19.50 -6.33
CA THR A 130 6.65 -20.84 -6.83
C THR A 130 6.52 -20.85 -8.34
N ARG A 131 5.90 -19.80 -8.89
CA ARG A 131 5.74 -19.69 -10.33
C ARG A 131 7.09 -19.59 -11.03
N GLU A 132 8.03 -18.85 -10.45
CA GLU A 132 9.36 -18.73 -11.03
C GLU A 132 10.10 -20.06 -10.97
N GLU A 133 9.93 -20.79 -9.88
CA GLU A 133 10.55 -22.11 -9.77
C GLU A 133 9.99 -23.08 -10.78
N ASP A 134 8.69 -22.97 -11.04
CA ASP A 134 8.03 -23.82 -12.03
C ASP A 134 8.59 -23.59 -13.43
N HIS A 135 9.13 -22.39 -13.66
CA HIS A 135 9.75 -22.10 -14.96
C HIS A 135 11.20 -22.53 -15.02
N GLY A 136 11.67 -23.19 -13.99
CA GLY A 136 12.99 -23.79 -14.00
C GLY A 136 14.13 -22.82 -13.76
N THR A 137 13.81 -21.63 -13.40
CA THR A 137 14.87 -20.70 -13.13
C THR A 137 15.33 -20.88 -11.73
N LYS A 138 16.32 -21.26 -11.59
CA LYS A 138 16.66 -21.46 -10.44
C LYS A 138 17.55 -20.64 -9.84
N GLU A 139 17.71 -19.99 -9.74
CA GLU A 139 18.51 -19.18 -9.33
C GLU A 139 18.38 -18.65 -8.20
N LYS A 140 18.27 -18.85 -7.71
CA LYS A 140 18.01 -18.42 -6.84
C LYS A 140 18.22 -18.02 -5.97
N ALA A 141 18.20 -17.80 -5.42
CA ALA A 141 18.21 -17.44 -4.74
C ALA A 141 18.70 -17.02 -3.87
N LYS A 142 19.04 -16.83 -3.56
CA LYS A 142 19.45 -16.38 -2.82
C LYS A 142 19.30 -15.76 -1.99
N LYS A 143 19.24 -15.61 -1.45
CA LYS A 143 19.17 -15.08 -0.61
C LYS A 143 19.01 -14.97 -0.07
#